data_31eaadbb832020b0fd5c294cd454ad4f
#
_entry.id   31eaadbb832020b0fd5c294cd454ad4f
#
_cell.length_a   1.000
_cell.length_b   1.000
_cell.length_c   1.000
_cell.angle_alpha   90.00
_cell.angle_beta   90.00
_cell.angle_gamma   90.00
#
_symmetry.space_group_name_H-M   'P 1'
#
loop_
_entity.id
_entity.type
_entity.pdbx_description
1 polymer ?
#
loop_
_entity_poly.entity_id
_entity_poly.type
_entity_poly.pdbx_seq_one_letter_code
_entity_poly.pdbx_strand_id
1 'polypeptide(L)'
;MMADILGFFNSPAILLELQTWLDAVSPTHHHRIMAHLKKAAPLHLSELGLRDMVVALCRYFSGDQGIIPLSGLSPLVDCPKLDELSSHYDTIGLQSLSKLACIKLNGGLGTTMGCDGPKSLIHIDPHHRFIDMILANVNEWRSRGNVPIPLVLLNSYHTMAETMASVSDPHTHFLLQHQVPRLDTRSGMPLIASHSDLEWNPPGHGDLFHSLYASGLLKTLVDQGITVAFVANSDNLAATIHLRLLGYLIAEDLSFMLEATPKLPTDQKGGSLAMRNGRPCLLERSQVSPDDWELLDQTSQYPLFNTNSIWIHLPSLLSILEKSPMTLPLIVNPKVVEGVPVVQLETAMGAAVEQLEQSQVVVVPRSRFFPVKTTRDLIVLRSNCVQKNRDGSIEWNTLPSISLSSHYQEVNALSHLIPHGLQFDANATLTLNGPVVFQKPCYIRGDVTLSHALSEPVACGEVELANVTKQADESGWHVLVPDSSS
;
A
#
# COMPACT_ATOMS: atom_id res chain seq x y z
N MET A 1 -26.00 -28.51 1.41
CA MET A 1 -25.11 -27.35 1.79
C MET A 1 -24.03 -27.10 0.75
N MET A 2 -23.15 -28.07 0.42
CA MET A 2 -22.15 -27.89 -0.64
C MET A 2 -22.79 -27.55 -1.99
N ALA A 3 -23.81 -28.28 -2.40
CA ALA A 3 -24.56 -27.99 -3.64
C ALA A 3 -25.17 -26.57 -3.64
N ASP A 4 -25.63 -26.10 -2.48
CA ASP A 4 -26.18 -24.75 -2.36
C ASP A 4 -25.05 -23.67 -2.47
N ILE A 5 -23.86 -23.96 -1.97
CA ILE A 5 -22.68 -23.10 -2.17
C ILE A 5 -22.33 -23.02 -3.66
N LEU A 6 -22.22 -24.17 -4.31
CA LEU A 6 -21.90 -24.24 -5.74
C LEU A 6 -22.98 -23.57 -6.61
N GLY A 7 -24.21 -23.52 -6.14
CA GLY A 7 -25.32 -22.82 -6.82
C GLY A 7 -25.16 -21.32 -6.99
N PHE A 8 -24.16 -20.69 -6.36
CA PHE A 8 -23.78 -19.29 -6.59
C PHE A 8 -22.90 -19.06 -7.82
N PHE A 9 -22.44 -20.14 -8.47
CA PHE A 9 -21.43 -20.08 -9.52
C PHE A 9 -21.97 -20.72 -10.82
N ASN A 10 -21.55 -20.18 -11.96
CA ASN A 10 -21.94 -20.64 -13.29
C ASN A 10 -20.75 -21.16 -14.11
N SER A 11 -19.53 -20.67 -13.83
CA SER A 11 -18.32 -21.06 -14.55
C SER A 11 -17.93 -22.50 -14.24
N PRO A 12 -17.84 -23.41 -15.24
CA PRO A 12 -17.43 -24.80 -15.02
C PRO A 12 -16.04 -24.93 -14.37
N ALA A 13 -15.11 -24.05 -14.72
CA ALA A 13 -13.77 -24.06 -14.17
C ALA A 13 -13.78 -23.69 -12.67
N ILE A 14 -14.55 -22.66 -12.29
CA ILE A 14 -14.71 -22.25 -10.90
C ILE A 14 -15.43 -23.34 -10.10
N LEU A 15 -16.47 -23.94 -10.65
CA LEU A 15 -17.20 -25.03 -10.00
C LEU A 15 -16.32 -26.22 -9.68
N LEU A 16 -15.47 -26.65 -10.63
CA LEU A 16 -14.54 -27.77 -10.43
C LEU A 16 -13.49 -27.44 -9.35
N GLU A 17 -12.96 -26.24 -9.37
CA GLU A 17 -12.01 -25.77 -8.36
C GLU A 17 -12.64 -25.71 -6.97
N LEU A 18 -13.81 -25.07 -6.84
CA LEU A 18 -14.50 -24.93 -5.57
C LEU A 18 -14.95 -26.26 -4.99
N GLN A 19 -15.33 -27.23 -5.82
CA GLN A 19 -15.59 -28.59 -5.38
C GLN A 19 -14.39 -29.16 -4.61
N THR A 20 -13.18 -29.01 -5.18
CA THR A 20 -11.93 -29.50 -4.55
C THR A 20 -11.67 -28.82 -3.21
N TRP A 21 -11.86 -27.49 -3.12
CA TRP A 21 -11.68 -26.75 -1.87
C TRP A 21 -12.72 -27.13 -0.81
N LEU A 22 -13.97 -27.30 -1.19
CA LEU A 22 -15.06 -27.65 -0.28
C LEU A 22 -14.94 -29.11 0.21
N ASP A 23 -14.44 -30.03 -0.61
CA ASP A 23 -14.18 -31.42 -0.20
C ASP A 23 -13.04 -31.51 0.83
N ALA A 24 -12.10 -30.56 0.81
CA ALA A 24 -10.99 -30.50 1.79
C ALA A 24 -11.41 -29.96 3.15
N VAL A 25 -12.60 -29.35 3.27
CA VAL A 25 -13.09 -28.71 4.51
C VAL A 25 -14.14 -29.58 5.18
N SER A 26 -14.10 -29.66 6.52
CA SER A 26 -15.13 -30.37 7.27
C SER A 26 -16.54 -29.84 6.92
N PRO A 27 -17.53 -30.72 6.73
CA PRO A 27 -18.93 -30.33 6.44
C PRO A 27 -19.52 -29.36 7.47
N THR A 28 -19.01 -29.34 8.68
CA THR A 28 -19.44 -28.39 9.71
C THR A 28 -19.11 -26.94 9.37
N HIS A 29 -18.14 -26.69 8.50
CA HIS A 29 -17.78 -25.33 8.04
C HIS A 29 -18.59 -24.87 6.83
N HIS A 30 -19.24 -25.76 6.09
CA HIS A 30 -20.03 -25.36 4.93
C HIS A 30 -21.18 -24.39 5.28
N HIS A 31 -21.78 -24.51 6.47
CA HIS A 31 -22.82 -23.56 6.89
C HIS A 31 -22.26 -22.16 7.17
N ARG A 32 -21.00 -22.07 7.66
CA ARG A 32 -20.29 -20.82 7.88
C ARG A 32 -19.96 -20.14 6.54
N ILE A 33 -19.41 -20.89 5.59
CA ILE A 33 -19.14 -20.41 4.23
C ILE A 33 -20.42 -19.92 3.56
N MET A 34 -21.52 -20.68 3.67
CA MET A 34 -22.82 -20.29 3.16
C MET A 34 -23.33 -18.99 3.81
N ALA A 35 -23.09 -18.77 5.10
CA ALA A 35 -23.48 -17.53 5.77
C ALA A 35 -22.73 -16.32 5.21
N HIS A 36 -21.42 -16.45 4.93
CA HIS A 36 -20.64 -15.41 4.26
C HIS A 36 -21.15 -15.13 2.83
N LEU A 37 -21.44 -16.17 2.05
CA LEU A 37 -22.02 -16.01 0.71
C LEU A 37 -23.37 -15.29 0.74
N LYS A 38 -24.27 -15.69 1.64
CA LYS A 38 -25.59 -15.05 1.79
C LYS A 38 -25.47 -13.58 2.19
N LYS A 39 -24.49 -13.24 3.04
CA LYS A 39 -24.22 -11.85 3.41
C LYS A 39 -23.66 -11.05 2.23
N ALA A 40 -22.80 -11.66 1.40
CA ALA A 40 -22.19 -11.01 0.25
C ALA A 40 -23.12 -10.90 -0.97
N ALA A 41 -24.12 -11.79 -1.11
CA ALA A 41 -25.01 -11.86 -2.27
C ALA A 41 -25.70 -10.53 -2.66
N PRO A 42 -26.19 -9.69 -1.71
CA PRO A 42 -26.80 -8.41 -2.05
C PRO A 42 -25.84 -7.39 -2.69
N LEU A 43 -24.54 -7.59 -2.58
CA LEU A 43 -23.53 -6.68 -3.14
C LEU A 43 -23.27 -6.90 -4.63
N HIS A 44 -23.88 -7.94 -5.22
CA HIS A 44 -23.66 -8.29 -6.63
C HIS A 44 -22.18 -8.38 -7.01
N LEU A 45 -21.35 -8.97 -6.12
CA LEU A 45 -19.95 -9.22 -6.38
C LEU A 45 -19.78 -10.07 -7.64
N SER A 46 -18.65 -9.90 -8.34
CA SER A 46 -18.32 -10.77 -9.45
C SER A 46 -18.19 -12.23 -8.99
N GLU A 47 -18.36 -13.16 -9.91
CA GLU A 47 -18.18 -14.59 -9.63
C GLU A 47 -16.76 -14.89 -9.11
N LEU A 48 -15.74 -14.16 -9.60
CA LEU A 48 -14.37 -14.25 -9.12
C LEU A 48 -14.23 -13.75 -7.68
N GLY A 49 -14.84 -12.62 -7.32
CA GLY A 49 -14.81 -12.10 -5.96
C GLY A 49 -15.48 -13.05 -4.96
N LEU A 50 -16.60 -13.66 -5.34
CA LEU A 50 -17.27 -14.70 -4.53
C LEU A 50 -16.39 -15.96 -4.41
N ARG A 51 -15.76 -16.40 -5.51
CA ARG A 51 -14.82 -17.53 -5.54
C ARG A 51 -13.65 -17.30 -4.58
N ASP A 52 -13.01 -16.14 -4.65
CA ASP A 52 -11.88 -15.81 -3.81
C ASP A 52 -12.23 -15.81 -2.31
N MET A 53 -13.41 -15.28 -1.99
CA MET A 53 -13.93 -15.35 -0.62
C MET A 53 -14.11 -16.79 -0.16
N VAL A 54 -14.71 -17.67 -0.98
CA VAL A 54 -14.91 -19.08 -0.63
C VAL A 54 -13.59 -19.80 -0.47
N VAL A 55 -12.63 -19.62 -1.39
CA VAL A 55 -11.29 -20.22 -1.31
C VAL A 55 -10.56 -19.77 -0.03
N ALA A 56 -10.57 -18.47 0.27
CA ALA A 56 -9.95 -17.95 1.48
C ALA A 56 -10.57 -18.54 2.76
N LEU A 57 -11.89 -18.65 2.82
CA LEU A 57 -12.60 -19.28 3.93
C LEU A 57 -12.30 -20.78 4.04
N CYS A 58 -12.25 -21.52 2.93
CA CYS A 58 -11.87 -22.93 2.91
C CYS A 58 -10.47 -23.12 3.46
N ARG A 59 -9.50 -22.33 3.00
CA ARG A 59 -8.11 -22.35 3.50
C ARG A 59 -8.06 -22.08 5.00
N TYR A 60 -8.69 -21.01 5.46
CA TYR A 60 -8.71 -20.66 6.88
C TYR A 60 -9.34 -21.76 7.75
N PHE A 61 -10.49 -22.30 7.34
CA PHE A 61 -11.18 -23.38 8.08
C PHE A 61 -10.46 -24.74 7.98
N SER A 62 -9.59 -24.95 7.00
CA SER A 62 -8.68 -26.10 6.94
C SER A 62 -7.43 -25.94 7.81
N GLY A 63 -7.29 -24.81 8.53
CA GLY A 63 -6.18 -24.54 9.44
C GLY A 63 -5.02 -23.76 8.79
N ASP A 64 -5.15 -23.30 7.54
CA ASP A 64 -4.16 -22.42 6.93
C ASP A 64 -4.20 -21.04 7.61
N GLN A 65 -3.17 -20.75 8.40
CA GLN A 65 -3.00 -19.47 9.08
C GLN A 65 -2.21 -18.45 8.21
N GLY A 66 -1.95 -18.77 6.96
CA GLY A 66 -1.17 -17.93 6.06
C GLY A 66 0.32 -17.83 6.43
N ILE A 67 0.80 -18.67 7.35
CA ILE A 67 2.20 -18.62 7.80
C ILE A 67 3.10 -19.32 6.79
N ILE A 68 4.15 -18.62 6.37
CA ILE A 68 5.22 -19.12 5.51
C ILE A 68 6.43 -19.44 6.38
N PRO A 69 6.84 -20.72 6.50
CA PRO A 69 8.04 -21.09 7.23
C PRO A 69 9.28 -20.47 6.57
N LEU A 70 10.18 -19.89 7.36
CA LEU A 70 11.44 -19.35 6.85
C LEU A 70 12.46 -20.46 6.50
N SER A 71 12.25 -21.68 6.98
CA SER A 71 13.04 -22.85 6.61
C SER A 71 12.88 -23.17 5.12
N GLY A 72 13.98 -23.35 4.41
CA GLY A 72 13.98 -23.61 2.96
C GLY A 72 13.93 -22.33 2.10
N LEU A 73 13.93 -21.16 2.71
CA LEU A 73 14.15 -19.90 2.01
C LEU A 73 15.64 -19.55 1.98
N SER A 74 16.03 -18.83 0.94
CA SER A 74 17.39 -18.27 0.82
C SER A 74 17.34 -16.80 0.47
N PRO A 75 18.41 -16.02 0.76
CA PRO A 75 18.47 -14.62 0.38
C PRO A 75 18.29 -14.42 -1.12
N LEU A 76 17.52 -13.41 -1.49
CA LEU A 76 17.41 -12.95 -2.87
C LEU A 76 18.47 -11.85 -3.07
N VAL A 77 19.57 -12.17 -3.74
CA VAL A 77 20.74 -11.27 -3.88
C VAL A 77 21.04 -10.90 -5.33
N ASP A 78 20.84 -11.82 -6.26
CA ASP A 78 21.19 -11.63 -7.68
C ASP A 78 20.00 -11.04 -8.45
N CYS A 79 19.74 -9.73 -8.21
CA CYS A 79 18.71 -9.00 -8.93
C CYS A 79 19.32 -7.89 -9.79
N PRO A 80 18.80 -7.64 -10.99
CA PRO A 80 19.14 -6.45 -11.76
C PRO A 80 18.89 -5.19 -10.92
N LYS A 81 19.79 -4.21 -11.03
CA LYS A 81 19.63 -2.92 -10.36
C LYS A 81 19.33 -1.84 -11.39
N LEU A 82 18.34 -1.01 -11.10
CA LEU A 82 17.91 0.05 -12.01
C LEU A 82 19.08 0.92 -12.50
N ASP A 83 20.01 1.27 -11.61
CA ASP A 83 21.15 2.13 -11.93
C ASP A 83 22.20 1.42 -12.81
N GLU A 84 22.20 0.08 -12.84
CA GLU A 84 23.09 -0.75 -13.65
C GLU A 84 22.45 -1.15 -15.00
N LEU A 85 21.13 -0.97 -15.17
CA LEU A 85 20.46 -1.24 -16.43
C LEU A 85 20.95 -0.29 -17.53
N SER A 86 21.11 -0.82 -18.74
CA SER A 86 21.52 -0.03 -19.92
C SER A 86 20.56 1.12 -20.20
N SER A 87 21.12 2.30 -20.53
CA SER A 87 20.34 3.45 -20.99
C SER A 87 19.60 3.20 -22.32
N HIS A 88 19.95 2.12 -23.05
CA HIS A 88 19.20 1.68 -24.22
C HIS A 88 17.72 1.43 -23.91
N TYR A 89 17.42 0.93 -22.71
CA TYR A 89 16.03 0.71 -22.26
C TYR A 89 15.22 2.01 -22.13
N ASP A 90 15.86 3.16 -21.91
CA ASP A 90 15.16 4.45 -21.90
C ASP A 90 14.54 4.76 -23.27
N THR A 91 15.24 4.42 -24.35
CA THR A 91 14.76 4.60 -25.72
C THR A 91 13.57 3.68 -26.01
N ILE A 92 13.66 2.41 -25.64
CA ILE A 92 12.57 1.45 -25.79
C ILE A 92 11.35 1.90 -25.00
N GLY A 93 11.57 2.33 -23.73
CA GLY A 93 10.51 2.82 -22.88
C GLY A 93 9.80 4.05 -23.45
N LEU A 94 10.54 5.01 -23.96
CA LEU A 94 9.96 6.21 -24.58
C LEU A 94 9.10 5.86 -25.81
N GLN A 95 9.57 4.97 -26.67
CA GLN A 95 8.84 4.47 -27.84
C GLN A 95 7.59 3.65 -27.47
N SER A 96 7.53 3.17 -26.23
CA SER A 96 6.46 2.28 -25.74
C SER A 96 5.47 2.97 -24.80
N LEU A 97 5.56 4.29 -24.60
CA LEU A 97 4.62 5.02 -23.73
C LEU A 97 3.15 4.84 -24.14
N SER A 98 2.86 4.67 -25.44
CA SER A 98 1.52 4.39 -25.93
C SER A 98 0.96 3.03 -25.52
N LYS A 99 1.80 2.15 -24.98
CA LYS A 99 1.42 0.81 -24.51
C LYS A 99 1.25 0.75 -22.99
N LEU A 100 1.42 1.86 -22.28
CA LEU A 100 1.45 1.92 -20.84
C LEU A 100 0.11 2.40 -20.25
N ALA A 101 -0.34 1.75 -19.17
CA ALA A 101 -1.31 2.29 -18.22
C ALA A 101 -0.64 2.50 -16.85
N CYS A 102 -1.09 3.52 -16.12
CA CYS A 102 -0.70 3.74 -14.72
C CYS A 102 -1.86 3.34 -13.81
N ILE A 103 -1.62 2.45 -12.84
CA ILE A 103 -2.62 2.02 -11.86
C ILE A 103 -2.17 2.48 -10.48
N LYS A 104 -3.03 3.19 -9.76
CA LYS A 104 -2.77 3.58 -8.37
C LYS A 104 -3.73 2.88 -7.43
N LEU A 105 -3.17 2.21 -6.40
CA LEU A 105 -3.94 1.60 -5.34
C LEU A 105 -4.49 2.70 -4.43
N ASN A 106 -5.78 2.94 -4.50
CA ASN A 106 -6.48 4.05 -3.87
C ASN A 106 -7.59 3.59 -2.89
N GLY A 107 -7.55 2.33 -2.47
CA GLY A 107 -8.55 1.75 -1.56
C GLY A 107 -8.35 2.12 -0.08
N GLY A 108 -7.19 2.67 0.28
CA GLY A 108 -6.85 2.99 1.67
C GLY A 108 -7.53 4.25 2.18
N LEU A 109 -8.22 4.12 3.32
CA LEU A 109 -8.60 5.25 4.16
C LEU A 109 -7.39 5.76 4.95
N GLY A 110 -7.35 7.04 5.22
CA GLY A 110 -6.33 7.64 6.09
C GLY A 110 -6.55 7.37 7.60
N THR A 111 -7.16 6.25 7.98
CA THR A 111 -7.58 5.97 9.37
C THR A 111 -6.44 6.02 10.38
N THR A 112 -5.22 5.61 10.02
CA THR A 112 -4.03 5.74 10.87
C THR A 112 -3.61 7.19 11.09
N MET A 113 -4.18 8.12 10.33
CA MET A 113 -3.98 9.56 10.42
C MET A 113 -5.30 10.29 10.73
N GLY A 114 -6.31 9.58 11.25
CA GLY A 114 -7.61 10.16 11.64
C GLY A 114 -8.43 10.71 10.49
N CYS A 115 -8.21 10.22 9.26
CA CYS A 115 -9.01 10.64 8.11
C CYS A 115 -10.13 9.65 7.82
N ASP A 116 -11.33 10.16 7.56
CA ASP A 116 -12.50 9.35 7.21
C ASP A 116 -12.60 9.11 5.69
N GLY A 117 -11.82 9.84 4.88
CA GLY A 117 -11.85 9.80 3.42
C GLY A 117 -10.62 9.14 2.78
N PRO A 118 -10.55 9.14 1.43
CA PRO A 118 -9.44 8.60 0.68
C PRO A 118 -8.12 9.27 1.02
N LYS A 119 -7.10 8.49 1.30
CA LYS A 119 -5.77 9.01 1.63
C LYS A 119 -5.19 9.88 0.53
N SER A 120 -5.50 9.58 -0.73
CA SER A 120 -5.07 10.36 -1.89
C SER A 120 -5.63 11.79 -1.94
N LEU A 121 -6.68 12.07 -1.17
CA LEU A 121 -7.27 13.42 -1.08
C LEU A 121 -6.69 14.27 0.06
N ILE A 122 -5.78 13.73 0.87
CA ILE A 122 -5.06 14.51 1.89
C ILE A 122 -4.21 15.57 1.20
N HIS A 123 -4.28 16.80 1.71
CA HIS A 123 -3.46 17.92 1.24
C HIS A 123 -2.00 17.74 1.68
N ILE A 124 -1.09 17.84 0.71
CA ILE A 124 0.37 17.86 0.93
C ILE A 124 0.91 19.29 1.06
N ASP A 125 0.19 20.24 0.50
CA ASP A 125 0.38 21.68 0.66
C ASP A 125 -0.97 22.38 0.44
N PRO A 126 -1.10 23.72 0.56
CA PRO A 126 -2.37 24.43 0.38
C PRO A 126 -3.04 24.24 -0.98
N HIS A 127 -2.30 23.83 -2.01
CA HIS A 127 -2.76 23.78 -3.39
C HIS A 127 -2.82 22.37 -3.97
N HIS A 128 -2.12 21.39 -3.37
CA HIS A 128 -1.97 20.05 -3.93
C HIS A 128 -2.33 18.97 -2.91
N ARG A 129 -3.06 17.97 -3.39
CA ARG A 129 -3.31 16.68 -2.70
C ARG A 129 -2.40 15.60 -3.32
N PHE A 130 -2.33 14.43 -2.73
CA PHE A 130 -1.61 13.31 -3.35
C PHE A 130 -2.07 13.03 -4.77
N ILE A 131 -3.40 13.04 -4.99
CA ILE A 131 -3.97 12.76 -6.31
C ILE A 131 -3.56 13.80 -7.37
N ASP A 132 -3.39 15.05 -6.98
CA ASP A 132 -2.99 16.12 -7.89
C ASP A 132 -1.54 15.91 -8.38
N MET A 133 -0.65 15.44 -7.50
CA MET A 133 0.73 15.05 -7.89
C MET A 133 0.77 13.82 -8.78
N ILE A 134 -0.09 12.83 -8.50
CA ILE A 134 -0.23 11.64 -9.36
C ILE A 134 -0.67 12.04 -10.77
N LEU A 135 -1.70 12.88 -10.87
CA LEU A 135 -2.20 13.40 -12.15
C LEU A 135 -1.14 14.21 -12.88
N ALA A 136 -0.40 15.08 -12.16
CA ALA A 136 0.69 15.85 -12.74
C ALA A 136 1.76 14.93 -13.35
N ASN A 137 2.14 13.85 -12.65
CA ASN A 137 3.12 12.89 -13.18
C ASN A 137 2.63 12.16 -14.43
N VAL A 138 1.40 11.67 -14.42
CA VAL A 138 0.83 10.99 -15.60
C VAL A 138 0.71 11.97 -16.79
N ASN A 139 0.28 13.21 -16.53
CA ASN A 139 0.12 14.25 -17.56
C ASN A 139 1.46 14.69 -18.18
N GLU A 140 2.52 14.73 -17.39
CA GLU A 140 3.88 14.97 -17.90
C GLU A 140 4.27 13.89 -18.93
N TRP A 141 4.04 12.61 -18.61
CA TRP A 141 4.34 11.52 -19.54
C TRP A 141 3.41 11.48 -20.75
N ARG A 142 2.12 11.84 -20.57
CA ARG A 142 1.19 12.04 -21.70
C ARG A 142 1.69 13.10 -22.66
N SER A 143 2.17 14.22 -22.12
CA SER A 143 2.71 15.32 -22.91
C SER A 143 4.00 14.94 -23.62
N ARG A 144 4.96 14.31 -22.93
CA ARG A 144 6.24 13.87 -23.51
C ARG A 144 6.07 12.84 -24.63
N GLY A 145 5.15 11.88 -24.43
CA GLY A 145 4.87 10.85 -25.42
C GLY A 145 3.85 11.25 -26.47
N ASN A 146 3.14 12.35 -26.28
CA ASN A 146 1.95 12.72 -27.06
C ASN A 146 0.94 11.57 -27.16
N VAL A 147 0.66 10.90 -26.04
CA VAL A 147 -0.18 9.70 -25.94
C VAL A 147 -1.12 9.78 -24.72
N PRO A 148 -2.35 9.26 -24.81
CA PRO A 148 -3.33 9.28 -23.71
C PRO A 148 -3.09 8.10 -22.73
N ILE A 149 -2.02 8.15 -21.91
CA ILE A 149 -1.77 7.09 -20.92
C ILE A 149 -2.97 6.98 -19.97
N PRO A 150 -3.67 5.84 -19.90
CA PRO A 150 -4.76 5.65 -18.94
C PRO A 150 -4.25 5.69 -17.51
N LEU A 151 -4.95 6.41 -16.62
CA LEU A 151 -4.81 6.31 -15.17
C LEU A 151 -5.95 5.47 -14.64
N VAL A 152 -5.65 4.40 -13.91
CA VAL A 152 -6.65 3.57 -13.23
C VAL A 152 -6.49 3.79 -11.71
N LEU A 153 -7.57 4.16 -11.04
CA LEU A 153 -7.62 4.28 -9.59
C LEU A 153 -8.37 3.09 -9.01
N LEU A 154 -7.67 2.16 -8.36
CA LEU A 154 -8.28 1.03 -7.66
C LEU A 154 -8.79 1.51 -6.31
N ASN A 155 -10.09 1.67 -6.20
CA ASN A 155 -10.78 2.17 -5.02
C ASN A 155 -11.41 1.03 -4.22
N SER A 156 -11.58 1.25 -2.93
CA SER A 156 -12.51 0.50 -2.10
C SER A 156 -13.91 1.13 -2.13
N TYR A 157 -14.88 0.42 -1.57
CA TYR A 157 -16.23 0.95 -1.38
C TYR A 157 -16.27 2.22 -0.52
N HIS A 158 -15.27 2.43 0.35
CA HIS A 158 -15.14 3.66 1.14
C HIS A 158 -14.56 4.84 0.37
N THR A 159 -13.74 4.59 -0.66
CA THR A 159 -12.98 5.66 -1.33
C THR A 159 -13.56 6.05 -2.69
N MET A 160 -14.40 5.22 -3.29
CA MET A 160 -14.87 5.38 -4.67
C MET A 160 -15.61 6.70 -4.90
N ALA A 161 -16.63 6.98 -4.09
CA ALA A 161 -17.52 8.13 -4.32
C ALA A 161 -16.77 9.46 -4.25
N GLU A 162 -15.97 9.67 -3.20
CA GLU A 162 -15.21 10.91 -3.02
C GLU A 162 -14.11 11.06 -4.06
N THR A 163 -13.44 9.95 -4.44
CA THR A 163 -12.42 9.96 -5.49
C THR A 163 -13.04 10.36 -6.83
N MET A 164 -14.17 9.77 -7.21
CA MET A 164 -14.88 10.13 -8.45
C MET A 164 -15.32 11.59 -8.46
N ALA A 165 -15.81 12.11 -7.34
CA ALA A 165 -16.21 13.51 -7.23
C ALA A 165 -15.02 14.47 -7.32
N SER A 166 -13.80 14.00 -7.01
CA SER A 166 -12.60 14.84 -6.88
C SER A 166 -11.69 14.83 -8.11
N VAL A 167 -11.89 13.91 -9.06
CA VAL A 167 -11.04 13.72 -10.23
C VAL A 167 -11.86 13.85 -11.50
N SER A 168 -11.49 14.83 -12.34
CA SER A 168 -12.19 15.15 -13.59
C SER A 168 -11.34 14.89 -14.85
N ASP A 169 -10.30 14.03 -14.75
CA ASP A 169 -9.45 13.68 -15.88
C ASP A 169 -10.15 12.66 -16.81
N PRO A 170 -10.30 12.95 -18.13
CA PRO A 170 -11.05 12.10 -19.06
C PRO A 170 -10.38 10.75 -19.37
N HIS A 171 -9.10 10.60 -19.04
CA HIS A 171 -8.34 9.35 -19.20
C HIS A 171 -8.17 8.59 -17.88
N THR A 172 -8.98 8.95 -16.86
CA THR A 172 -9.00 8.24 -15.58
C THR A 172 -10.14 7.23 -15.55
N HIS A 173 -9.81 5.98 -15.22
CA HIS A 173 -10.75 4.90 -14.95
C HIS A 173 -10.83 4.65 -13.45
N PHE A 174 -12.05 4.49 -12.95
CA PHE A 174 -12.29 4.16 -11.55
C PHE A 174 -12.63 2.68 -11.46
N LEU A 175 -11.79 1.91 -10.80
CA LEU A 175 -11.96 0.49 -10.57
C LEU A 175 -12.32 0.25 -9.11
N LEU A 176 -13.39 -0.51 -8.87
CA LEU A 176 -13.81 -0.90 -7.53
C LEU A 176 -13.26 -2.29 -7.21
N GLN A 177 -12.50 -2.41 -6.13
CA GLN A 177 -12.10 -3.72 -5.59
C GLN A 177 -13.28 -4.41 -4.90
N HIS A 178 -13.22 -5.74 -4.82
CA HIS A 178 -14.22 -6.50 -4.09
C HIS A 178 -14.21 -6.16 -2.59
N GLN A 179 -15.26 -6.55 -1.91
CA GLN A 179 -15.37 -6.48 -0.45
C GLN A 179 -15.90 -7.81 0.10
N VAL A 180 -15.41 -8.21 1.25
CA VAL A 180 -15.77 -9.46 1.88
C VAL A 180 -16.22 -9.24 3.33
N PRO A 181 -17.14 -10.05 3.87
CA PRO A 181 -17.51 -9.95 5.27
C PRO A 181 -16.33 -10.29 6.17
N ARG A 182 -16.11 -9.50 7.23
CA ARG A 182 -15.16 -9.85 8.28
C ARG A 182 -15.62 -11.13 8.99
N LEU A 183 -14.68 -11.96 9.36
CA LEU A 183 -14.95 -13.22 10.04
C LEU A 183 -14.80 -13.03 11.55
N ASP A 184 -15.86 -13.25 12.32
CA ASP A 184 -15.79 -13.37 13.81
C ASP A 184 -15.06 -14.68 14.15
N THR A 185 -13.92 -14.59 14.82
CA THR A 185 -13.06 -15.76 15.12
C THR A 185 -13.68 -16.73 16.12
N ARG A 186 -14.61 -16.28 16.95
CA ARG A 186 -15.27 -17.11 17.97
C ARG A 186 -16.34 -18.02 17.36
N SER A 187 -17.07 -17.52 16.38
CA SER A 187 -18.17 -18.24 15.75
C SER A 187 -17.81 -18.81 14.37
N GLY A 188 -16.86 -18.20 13.68
CA GLY A 188 -16.57 -18.44 12.26
C GLY A 188 -17.63 -17.85 11.32
N MET A 189 -18.58 -17.08 11.84
CA MET A 189 -19.65 -16.45 11.09
C MET A 189 -19.23 -15.05 10.61
N PRO A 190 -19.95 -14.46 9.61
CA PRO A 190 -19.77 -13.04 9.29
C PRO A 190 -20.01 -12.17 10.52
N LEU A 191 -19.13 -11.16 10.72
CA LEU A 191 -19.32 -10.18 11.79
C LEU A 191 -20.68 -9.46 11.64
N ILE A 192 -21.31 -9.21 12.78
CA ILE A 192 -22.45 -8.29 12.94
C ILE A 192 -21.95 -7.17 13.85
N ALA A 193 -21.98 -5.93 13.37
CA ALA A 193 -21.51 -4.74 14.06
C ALA A 193 -22.62 -3.68 14.19
N SER A 194 -22.39 -2.64 15.00
CA SER A 194 -23.33 -1.52 15.16
C SER A 194 -23.57 -0.73 13.88
N HIS A 195 -22.54 -0.65 13.02
CA HIS A 195 -22.58 -0.02 11.72
C HIS A 195 -22.18 -1.01 10.63
N SER A 196 -22.94 -1.04 9.53
CA SER A 196 -22.73 -1.99 8.43
C SER A 196 -21.31 -1.93 7.85
N ASP A 197 -20.73 -0.75 7.75
CA ASP A 197 -19.39 -0.56 7.18
C ASP A 197 -18.28 -1.27 7.97
N LEU A 198 -18.47 -1.47 9.27
CA LEU A 198 -17.55 -2.20 10.13
C LEU A 198 -17.58 -3.72 9.88
N GLU A 199 -18.61 -4.22 9.21
CA GLU A 199 -18.80 -5.64 8.94
C GLU A 199 -17.97 -6.14 7.74
N TRP A 200 -17.39 -5.23 6.96
CA TRP A 200 -16.71 -5.51 5.70
C TRP A 200 -15.24 -5.13 5.72
N ASN A 201 -14.47 -5.79 4.88
CA ASN A 201 -13.10 -5.39 4.55
C ASN A 201 -12.79 -5.68 3.06
N PRO A 202 -11.83 -4.96 2.47
CA PRO A 202 -11.29 -5.34 1.18
C PRO A 202 -10.46 -6.63 1.33
N PRO A 203 -10.40 -7.50 0.30
CA PRO A 203 -9.64 -8.76 0.34
C PRO A 203 -8.13 -8.57 0.12
N GLY A 204 -7.61 -7.37 0.39
CA GLY A 204 -6.23 -6.99 0.14
C GLY A 204 -5.99 -6.53 -1.31
N HIS A 205 -4.78 -6.01 -1.57
CA HIS A 205 -4.46 -5.48 -2.90
C HIS A 205 -4.14 -6.55 -3.96
N GLY A 206 -4.08 -7.82 -3.59
CA GLY A 206 -4.03 -8.93 -4.54
C GLY A 206 -5.29 -9.06 -5.39
N ASP A 207 -6.41 -8.53 -4.91
CA ASP A 207 -7.68 -8.45 -5.64
C ASP A 207 -7.61 -7.61 -6.93
N LEU A 208 -6.59 -6.81 -7.11
CA LEU A 208 -6.34 -6.01 -8.32
C LEU A 208 -6.54 -6.85 -9.60
N PHE A 209 -5.98 -8.05 -9.65
CA PHE A 209 -6.00 -8.89 -10.86
C PHE A 209 -7.42 -9.32 -11.22
N HIS A 210 -8.16 -9.79 -10.24
CA HIS A 210 -9.53 -10.25 -10.43
C HIS A 210 -10.52 -9.09 -10.62
N SER A 211 -10.33 -7.97 -9.93
CA SER A 211 -11.12 -6.75 -10.15
C SER A 211 -10.92 -6.18 -11.57
N LEU A 212 -9.67 -6.14 -12.07
CA LEU A 212 -9.39 -5.73 -13.45
C LEU A 212 -10.06 -6.63 -14.48
N TYR A 213 -10.00 -7.95 -14.28
CA TYR A 213 -10.61 -8.92 -15.19
C TYR A 213 -12.14 -8.87 -15.13
N ALA A 214 -12.70 -8.93 -13.94
CA ALA A 214 -14.14 -9.01 -13.72
C ALA A 214 -14.90 -7.75 -14.18
N SER A 215 -14.27 -6.57 -14.08
CA SER A 215 -14.84 -5.33 -14.61
C SER A 215 -14.80 -5.23 -16.13
N GLY A 216 -14.07 -6.12 -16.82
CA GLY A 216 -13.79 -6.03 -18.26
C GLY A 216 -12.73 -4.99 -18.63
N LEU A 217 -12.21 -4.22 -17.65
CA LEU A 217 -11.23 -3.16 -17.91
C LEU A 217 -9.91 -3.74 -18.44
N LEU A 218 -9.45 -4.90 -17.93
CA LEU A 218 -8.27 -5.58 -18.43
C LEU A 218 -8.36 -5.84 -19.93
N LYS A 219 -9.47 -6.43 -20.37
CA LYS A 219 -9.70 -6.71 -21.79
C LYS A 219 -9.80 -5.43 -22.61
N THR A 220 -10.49 -4.41 -22.10
CA THR A 220 -10.62 -3.10 -22.76
C THR A 220 -9.26 -2.45 -23.01
N LEU A 221 -8.38 -2.45 -21.99
CA LEU A 221 -7.02 -1.91 -22.13
C LEU A 221 -6.20 -2.69 -23.17
N VAL A 222 -6.25 -4.02 -23.13
CA VAL A 222 -5.53 -4.87 -24.12
C VAL A 222 -6.05 -4.64 -25.54
N ASP A 223 -7.35 -4.57 -25.74
CA ASP A 223 -7.97 -4.30 -27.04
C ASP A 223 -7.60 -2.89 -27.59
N GLN A 224 -7.30 -1.94 -26.72
CA GLN A 224 -6.79 -0.60 -27.06
C GLN A 224 -5.28 -0.58 -27.33
N GLY A 225 -4.59 -1.72 -27.24
CA GLY A 225 -3.14 -1.81 -27.47
C GLY A 225 -2.29 -1.46 -26.25
N ILE A 226 -2.90 -1.30 -25.07
CA ILE A 226 -2.17 -1.12 -23.80
C ILE A 226 -1.68 -2.50 -23.36
N THR A 227 -0.37 -2.69 -23.33
CA THR A 227 0.24 -3.99 -23.03
C THR A 227 0.95 -4.04 -21.69
N VAL A 228 1.23 -2.91 -21.07
CA VAL A 228 1.93 -2.83 -19.77
C VAL A 228 1.14 -1.97 -18.80
N ALA A 229 1.04 -2.41 -17.55
CA ALA A 229 0.58 -1.58 -16.44
C ALA A 229 1.71 -1.37 -15.43
N PHE A 230 1.94 -0.11 -15.06
CA PHE A 230 2.69 0.25 -13.85
C PHE A 230 1.72 0.43 -12.70
N VAL A 231 1.91 -0.31 -11.61
CA VAL A 231 1.04 -0.29 -10.43
C VAL A 231 1.83 0.15 -9.20
N ALA A 232 1.29 1.08 -8.43
CA ALA A 232 1.89 1.53 -7.17
C ALA A 232 0.84 2.09 -6.20
N ASN A 233 1.20 2.20 -4.93
CA ASN A 233 0.35 2.84 -3.92
C ASN A 233 0.17 4.33 -4.21
N SER A 234 -1.02 4.87 -3.97
CA SER A 234 -1.31 6.31 -4.10
C SER A 234 -0.60 7.17 -3.03
N ASP A 235 -0.19 6.57 -1.91
CA ASP A 235 0.54 7.25 -0.84
C ASP A 235 2.07 7.24 -1.01
N ASN A 236 2.59 6.60 -2.08
CA ASN A 236 3.99 6.63 -2.46
C ASN A 236 4.18 7.52 -3.69
N LEU A 237 4.38 8.83 -3.47
CA LEU A 237 4.60 9.80 -4.56
C LEU A 237 5.94 9.60 -5.29
N ALA A 238 6.90 8.90 -4.69
CA ALA A 238 8.16 8.57 -5.31
C ALA A 238 8.05 7.45 -6.37
N ALA A 239 6.97 6.66 -6.32
CA ALA A 239 6.67 5.64 -7.32
C ALA A 239 6.04 6.28 -8.58
N THR A 240 6.89 6.79 -9.45
CA THR A 240 6.53 7.43 -10.72
C THR A 240 6.81 6.53 -11.91
N ILE A 241 6.21 6.83 -13.08
CA ILE A 241 6.55 6.16 -14.34
C ILE A 241 8.05 6.33 -14.62
N HIS A 242 8.72 5.24 -15.04
CA HIS A 242 10.16 5.22 -15.33
C HIS A 242 10.45 4.51 -16.65
N LEU A 243 11.03 5.24 -17.61
CA LEU A 243 11.26 4.73 -18.97
C LEU A 243 12.12 3.49 -19.01
N ARG A 244 13.22 3.46 -18.24
CA ARG A 244 14.15 2.32 -18.23
C ARG A 244 13.49 1.05 -17.73
N LEU A 245 12.62 1.13 -16.71
CA LEU A 245 11.87 -0.02 -16.22
C LEU A 245 10.83 -0.50 -17.24
N LEU A 246 10.12 0.44 -17.89
CA LEU A 246 9.19 0.11 -18.99
C LEU A 246 9.92 -0.58 -20.13
N GLY A 247 11.03 0.00 -20.57
CA GLY A 247 11.83 -0.55 -21.68
C GLY A 247 12.46 -1.89 -21.33
N TYR A 248 12.93 -2.06 -20.09
CA TYR A 248 13.48 -3.31 -19.60
C TYR A 248 12.44 -4.43 -19.60
N LEU A 249 11.27 -4.21 -19.03
CA LEU A 249 10.19 -5.20 -19.06
C LEU A 249 9.84 -5.66 -20.47
N ILE A 250 9.75 -4.72 -21.42
CA ILE A 250 9.39 -5.03 -22.82
C ILE A 250 10.52 -5.76 -23.54
N ALA A 251 11.76 -5.29 -23.39
CA ALA A 251 12.91 -5.86 -24.10
C ALA A 251 13.27 -7.27 -23.61
N GLU A 252 13.08 -7.54 -22.32
CA GLU A 252 13.37 -8.86 -21.72
C GLU A 252 12.12 -9.77 -21.72
N ASP A 253 11.04 -9.35 -22.38
CA ASP A 253 9.78 -10.10 -22.50
C ASP A 253 9.24 -10.60 -21.14
N LEU A 254 9.32 -9.74 -20.11
CA LEU A 254 8.88 -10.08 -18.78
C LEU A 254 7.36 -9.99 -18.66
N SER A 255 6.75 -10.99 -18.04
CA SER A 255 5.32 -10.99 -17.73
C SER A 255 4.99 -10.18 -16.48
N PHE A 256 5.97 -10.12 -15.55
CA PHE A 256 5.80 -9.45 -14.25
C PHE A 256 7.16 -8.97 -13.71
N MET A 257 7.18 -7.77 -13.17
CA MET A 257 8.38 -7.22 -12.53
C MET A 257 7.99 -6.51 -11.24
N LEU A 258 8.70 -6.81 -10.15
CA LEU A 258 8.51 -6.20 -8.83
C LEU A 258 9.67 -5.28 -8.50
N GLU A 259 9.39 -4.03 -8.12
CA GLU A 259 10.40 -3.11 -7.62
C GLU A 259 10.68 -3.39 -6.13
N ALA A 260 11.93 -3.66 -5.81
CA ALA A 260 12.41 -3.80 -4.44
C ALA A 260 13.49 -2.76 -4.14
N THR A 261 13.66 -2.43 -2.87
CA THR A 261 14.71 -1.50 -2.43
C THR A 261 15.57 -2.15 -1.35
N PRO A 262 16.83 -1.74 -1.17
CA PRO A 262 17.62 -2.21 -0.05
C PRO A 262 16.89 -2.00 1.27
N LYS A 263 16.78 -3.07 2.06
CA LYS A 263 16.07 -3.05 3.34
C LYS A 263 16.88 -2.29 4.39
N LEU A 264 16.21 -1.40 5.12
CA LEU A 264 16.78 -0.70 6.27
C LEU A 264 16.31 -1.34 7.57
N PRO A 265 17.07 -1.21 8.68
CA PRO A 265 16.65 -1.69 9.99
C PRO A 265 15.30 -1.11 10.47
N THR A 266 14.93 0.04 9.94
CA THR A 266 13.64 0.70 10.22
C THR A 266 12.45 0.13 9.44
N ASP A 267 12.71 -0.67 8.40
CA ASP A 267 11.66 -1.27 7.56
C ASP A 267 11.05 -2.53 8.22
N GLN A 268 10.41 -2.34 9.37
CA GLN A 268 9.81 -3.42 10.14
C GLN A 268 8.37 -3.74 9.74
N LYS A 269 7.69 -2.86 9.01
CA LYS A 269 6.32 -3.05 8.55
C LYS A 269 6.28 -3.10 7.03
N GLY A 270 5.89 -4.25 6.48
CA GLY A 270 5.79 -4.50 5.04
C GLY A 270 6.43 -5.83 4.66
N GLY A 271 6.61 -6.05 3.37
CA GLY A 271 7.09 -7.30 2.82
C GLY A 271 8.60 -7.33 2.60
N SER A 272 9.23 -8.45 2.92
CA SER A 272 10.60 -8.78 2.52
C SER A 272 10.59 -9.76 1.35
N LEU A 273 11.69 -9.86 0.64
CA LEU A 273 11.83 -10.77 -0.50
C LEU A 273 12.87 -11.85 -0.21
N ALA A 274 12.58 -13.06 -0.69
CA ALA A 274 13.44 -14.24 -0.56
C ALA A 274 13.36 -15.07 -1.83
N MET A 275 14.17 -16.13 -1.89
CA MET A 275 14.06 -17.19 -2.89
C MET A 275 13.39 -18.42 -2.27
N ARG A 276 12.43 -18.99 -2.97
CA ARG A 276 11.76 -20.26 -2.64
C ARG A 276 11.71 -21.14 -3.88
N ASN A 277 12.31 -22.32 -3.81
CA ASN A 277 12.33 -23.27 -4.94
C ASN A 277 12.84 -22.67 -6.26
N GLY A 278 13.85 -21.81 -6.20
CA GLY A 278 14.44 -21.17 -7.38
C GLY A 278 13.65 -19.99 -7.95
N ARG A 279 12.58 -19.53 -7.27
CA ARG A 279 11.78 -18.38 -7.67
C ARG A 279 11.77 -17.31 -6.56
N PRO A 280 11.71 -16.01 -6.92
CA PRO A 280 11.46 -14.96 -5.94
C PRO A 280 10.11 -15.17 -5.26
N CYS A 281 10.05 -14.95 -3.96
CA CYS A 281 8.78 -14.94 -3.20
C CYS A 281 8.70 -13.74 -2.28
N LEU A 282 7.46 -13.27 -2.06
CA LEU A 282 7.14 -12.20 -1.13
C LEU A 282 6.76 -12.79 0.22
N LEU A 283 7.34 -12.23 1.28
CA LEU A 283 7.04 -12.52 2.68
C LEU A 283 6.45 -11.27 3.31
N GLU A 284 5.14 -11.19 3.43
CA GLU A 284 4.54 -10.15 4.25
C GLU A 284 4.77 -10.46 5.74
N ARG A 285 5.02 -9.44 6.56
CA ARG A 285 5.33 -9.66 7.99
C ARG A 285 4.25 -10.46 8.72
N SER A 286 2.99 -10.29 8.35
CA SER A 286 1.86 -11.06 8.88
C SER A 286 1.84 -12.53 8.47
N GLN A 287 2.64 -12.91 7.48
CA GLN A 287 2.82 -14.30 7.03
C GLN A 287 4.03 -14.99 7.66
N VAL A 288 4.72 -14.32 8.56
CA VAL A 288 5.88 -14.88 9.27
C VAL A 288 5.53 -15.00 10.75
N SER A 289 5.88 -16.15 11.34
CA SER A 289 5.67 -16.36 12.78
C SER A 289 6.33 -15.25 13.61
N PRO A 290 5.67 -14.74 14.67
CA PRO A 290 6.31 -13.78 15.57
C PRO A 290 7.66 -14.25 16.13
N ASP A 291 7.85 -15.54 16.32
CA ASP A 291 9.11 -16.13 16.79
C ASP A 291 10.26 -15.96 15.77
N ASP A 292 9.93 -15.78 14.50
CA ASP A 292 10.89 -15.62 13.40
C ASP A 292 11.09 -14.14 12.97
N TRP A 293 10.44 -13.19 13.61
CA TRP A 293 10.53 -11.77 13.22
C TRP A 293 11.93 -11.19 13.35
N GLU A 294 12.69 -11.61 14.37
CA GLU A 294 14.08 -11.18 14.53
C GLU A 294 14.94 -11.64 13.34
N LEU A 295 14.73 -12.86 12.87
CA LEU A 295 15.41 -13.39 11.67
C LEU A 295 14.95 -12.65 10.40
N LEU A 296 13.64 -12.41 10.26
CA LEU A 296 13.11 -11.65 9.13
C LEU A 296 13.69 -10.22 9.04
N ASP A 297 13.99 -9.61 10.19
CA ASP A 297 14.52 -8.25 10.26
C ASP A 297 16.03 -8.18 9.96
N GLN A 298 16.74 -9.32 9.91
CA GLN A 298 18.16 -9.38 9.54
C GLN A 298 18.35 -9.06 8.05
N THR A 299 18.94 -7.90 7.77
CA THR A 299 19.19 -7.43 6.39
C THR A 299 20.20 -8.29 5.63
N SER A 300 21.04 -9.08 6.32
CA SER A 300 21.94 -10.07 5.71
C SER A 300 21.20 -11.27 5.14
N GLN A 301 20.07 -11.65 5.71
CA GLN A 301 19.24 -12.77 5.27
C GLN A 301 18.14 -12.33 4.31
N TYR A 302 17.54 -11.17 4.57
CA TYR A 302 16.47 -10.60 3.77
C TYR A 302 16.86 -9.17 3.36
N PRO A 303 17.77 -9.00 2.37
CA PRO A 303 18.36 -7.72 2.03
C PRO A 303 17.42 -6.77 1.28
N LEU A 304 16.29 -7.27 0.77
CA LEU A 304 15.38 -6.52 -0.07
C LEU A 304 14.01 -6.33 0.58
N PHE A 305 13.50 -5.11 0.47
CA PHE A 305 12.19 -4.69 0.94
C PHE A 305 11.26 -4.41 -0.23
N ASN A 306 10.03 -4.91 -0.17
CA ASN A 306 9.00 -4.71 -1.18
C ASN A 306 8.50 -3.27 -1.18
N THR A 307 8.64 -2.57 -2.30
CA THR A 307 8.11 -1.21 -2.45
C THR A 307 6.61 -1.18 -2.72
N ASN A 308 6.01 -2.32 -2.97
CA ASN A 308 4.65 -2.48 -3.47
C ASN A 308 4.40 -1.74 -4.80
N SER A 309 5.45 -1.65 -5.63
CA SER A 309 5.40 -1.17 -7.02
C SER A 309 5.67 -2.35 -7.94
N ILE A 310 4.80 -2.58 -8.90
CA ILE A 310 4.91 -3.68 -9.85
C ILE A 310 4.67 -3.21 -11.29
N TRP A 311 5.19 -3.97 -12.23
CA TRP A 311 4.96 -3.80 -13.66
C TRP A 311 4.41 -5.12 -14.20
N ILE A 312 3.36 -5.06 -15.00
CA ILE A 312 2.62 -6.24 -15.45
C ILE A 312 2.42 -6.18 -16.94
N HIS A 313 2.71 -7.28 -17.65
CA HIS A 313 2.31 -7.45 -19.03
C HIS A 313 0.83 -7.88 -19.08
N LEU A 314 -0.04 -6.98 -19.49
CA LEU A 314 -1.50 -7.16 -19.45
C LEU A 314 -2.01 -8.30 -20.34
N PRO A 315 -1.49 -8.52 -21.58
CA PRO A 315 -1.90 -9.67 -22.38
C PRO A 315 -1.58 -11.02 -21.72
N SER A 316 -0.42 -11.15 -21.04
CA SER A 316 -0.08 -12.35 -20.29
C SER A 316 -1.04 -12.58 -19.11
N LEU A 317 -1.32 -11.53 -18.37
CA LEU A 317 -2.29 -11.58 -17.27
C LEU A 317 -3.69 -11.99 -17.78
N LEU A 318 -4.16 -11.40 -18.87
CA LEU A 318 -5.45 -11.72 -19.49
C LEU A 318 -5.50 -13.20 -19.87
N SER A 319 -4.47 -13.69 -20.60
CA SER A 319 -4.39 -15.09 -21.02
C SER A 319 -4.39 -16.09 -19.86
N ILE A 320 -3.79 -15.72 -18.71
CA ILE A 320 -3.79 -16.56 -17.51
C ILE A 320 -5.19 -16.59 -16.89
N LEU A 321 -5.80 -15.43 -16.69
CA LEU A 321 -7.11 -15.33 -16.04
C LEU A 321 -8.27 -15.90 -16.88
N GLU A 322 -8.13 -15.91 -18.21
CA GLU A 322 -9.08 -16.60 -19.10
C GLU A 322 -9.02 -18.14 -18.95
N LYS A 323 -7.88 -18.69 -18.55
CA LYS A 323 -7.71 -20.12 -18.38
C LYS A 323 -8.13 -20.59 -16.99
N SER A 324 -7.67 -19.86 -15.96
CA SER A 324 -8.00 -20.17 -14.56
C SER A 324 -7.79 -18.98 -13.66
N PRO A 325 -8.60 -18.81 -12.59
CA PRO A 325 -8.37 -17.79 -11.59
C PRO A 325 -7.01 -17.98 -10.89
N MET A 326 -6.34 -16.87 -10.57
CA MET A 326 -5.13 -16.91 -9.74
C MET A 326 -5.48 -17.16 -8.28
N THR A 327 -4.64 -17.91 -7.57
CA THR A 327 -4.77 -18.11 -6.12
C THR A 327 -3.49 -17.67 -5.42
N LEU A 328 -3.51 -16.46 -4.88
CA LEU A 328 -2.38 -15.89 -4.16
C LEU A 328 -2.26 -16.47 -2.73
N PRO A 329 -1.06 -16.41 -2.12
CA PRO A 329 -0.86 -16.76 -0.71
C PRO A 329 -1.81 -16.00 0.20
N LEU A 330 -2.42 -16.71 1.16
CA LEU A 330 -3.34 -16.14 2.14
C LEU A 330 -2.58 -15.31 3.17
N ILE A 331 -3.15 -14.18 3.51
CA ILE A 331 -2.76 -13.35 4.66
C ILE A 331 -3.91 -13.37 5.66
N VAL A 332 -3.65 -13.86 6.86
CA VAL A 332 -4.60 -13.87 7.97
C VAL A 332 -4.27 -12.68 8.88
N ASN A 333 -5.11 -11.64 8.87
CA ASN A 333 -4.87 -10.39 9.56
C ASN A 333 -5.85 -10.22 10.74
N PRO A 334 -5.44 -10.52 11.99
CA PRO A 334 -6.31 -10.39 13.16
C PRO A 334 -6.54 -8.91 13.49
N LYS A 335 -7.78 -8.60 13.84
CA LYS A 335 -8.25 -7.28 14.28
C LYS A 335 -9.23 -7.42 15.43
N VAL A 336 -9.57 -6.28 16.03
CA VAL A 336 -10.68 -6.16 17.00
C VAL A 336 -11.62 -5.08 16.49
N VAL A 337 -12.90 -5.41 16.36
CA VAL A 337 -13.95 -4.48 15.94
C VAL A 337 -15.01 -4.49 17.04
N GLU A 338 -15.25 -3.35 17.68
CA GLU A 338 -16.20 -3.20 18.80
C GLU A 338 -16.05 -4.27 19.88
N GLY A 339 -14.79 -4.63 20.24
CA GLY A 339 -14.48 -5.66 21.22
C GLY A 339 -14.66 -7.12 20.72
N VAL A 340 -15.04 -7.31 19.47
CA VAL A 340 -15.13 -8.63 18.84
C VAL A 340 -13.82 -8.93 18.12
N PRO A 341 -13.11 -10.04 18.44
CA PRO A 341 -11.96 -10.48 17.70
C PRO A 341 -12.41 -10.99 16.31
N VAL A 342 -11.84 -10.40 15.27
CA VAL A 342 -12.15 -10.74 13.86
C VAL A 342 -10.89 -11.05 13.10
N VAL A 343 -11.06 -11.70 11.95
CA VAL A 343 -10.00 -11.90 10.97
C VAL A 343 -10.41 -11.27 9.65
N GLN A 344 -9.46 -10.57 9.03
CA GLN A 344 -9.49 -10.17 7.63
C GLN A 344 -8.64 -11.15 6.83
N LEU A 345 -9.25 -11.78 5.84
CA LEU A 345 -8.58 -12.68 4.91
C LEU A 345 -8.18 -11.86 3.69
N GLU A 346 -6.88 -11.73 3.45
CA GLU A 346 -6.34 -10.81 2.45
C GLU A 346 -5.32 -11.51 1.55
N THR A 347 -4.98 -10.88 0.43
CA THR A 347 -3.90 -11.29 -0.47
C THR A 347 -3.07 -10.08 -0.91
N ALA A 348 -1.81 -10.31 -1.27
CA ALA A 348 -0.89 -9.27 -1.73
C ALA A 348 -0.54 -9.45 -3.21
N MET A 349 -0.64 -8.37 -4.01
CA MET A 349 -0.34 -8.43 -5.46
C MET A 349 1.12 -8.80 -5.77
N GLY A 350 2.07 -8.39 -4.91
CA GLY A 350 3.48 -8.72 -5.10
C GLY A 350 3.77 -10.23 -5.03
N ALA A 351 2.89 -11.01 -4.38
CA ALA A 351 3.02 -12.45 -4.32
C ALA A 351 2.84 -13.14 -5.69
N ALA A 352 2.30 -12.44 -6.69
CA ALA A 352 2.22 -12.93 -8.07
C ALA A 352 3.61 -13.19 -8.70
N VAL A 353 4.68 -12.61 -8.16
CA VAL A 353 6.07 -12.82 -8.61
C VAL A 353 6.46 -14.30 -8.60
N GLU A 354 5.89 -15.09 -7.70
CA GLU A 354 6.15 -16.52 -7.59
C GLU A 354 5.34 -17.37 -8.59
N GLN A 355 4.18 -16.86 -9.01
CA GLN A 355 3.22 -17.62 -9.82
C GLN A 355 3.34 -17.35 -11.31
N LEU A 356 3.73 -16.14 -11.69
CA LEU A 356 3.87 -15.76 -13.09
C LEU A 356 5.22 -16.22 -13.64
N GLU A 357 5.19 -16.81 -14.85
CA GLU A 357 6.40 -17.12 -15.58
C GLU A 357 7.09 -15.84 -16.03
N GLN A 358 8.41 -15.89 -16.30
CA GLN A 358 9.19 -14.70 -16.71
C GLN A 358 8.98 -13.51 -15.76
N SER A 359 8.88 -13.79 -14.46
CA SER A 359 8.79 -12.77 -13.42
C SER A 359 10.18 -12.43 -12.88
N GLN A 360 10.40 -11.16 -12.55
CA GLN A 360 11.68 -10.69 -12.02
C GLN A 360 11.51 -9.67 -10.91
N VAL A 361 12.48 -9.61 -10.00
CA VAL A 361 12.64 -8.51 -9.04
C VAL A 361 13.74 -7.58 -9.56
N VAL A 362 13.49 -6.29 -9.57
CA VAL A 362 14.47 -5.25 -9.90
C VAL A 362 14.72 -4.39 -8.68
N VAL A 363 16.00 -4.23 -8.32
CA VAL A 363 16.38 -3.37 -7.21
C VAL A 363 16.38 -1.91 -7.69
N VAL A 364 15.62 -1.09 -6.98
CA VAL A 364 15.51 0.35 -7.24
C VAL A 364 16.08 1.15 -6.08
N PRO A 365 16.61 2.36 -6.33
CA PRO A 365 17.10 3.22 -5.26
C PRO A 365 15.96 3.65 -4.31
N ARG A 366 16.32 3.94 -3.06
CA ARG A 366 15.36 4.42 -2.04
C ARG A 366 14.62 5.68 -2.48
N SER A 367 15.17 6.46 -3.38
CA SER A 367 14.51 7.62 -3.99
C SER A 367 13.22 7.29 -4.75
N ARG A 368 12.90 6.02 -4.97
CA ARG A 368 11.62 5.58 -5.52
C ARG A 368 10.62 5.10 -4.46
N PHE A 369 10.98 5.18 -3.17
CA PHE A 369 10.14 4.67 -2.09
C PHE A 369 10.01 5.67 -0.94
N PHE A 370 8.94 6.44 -0.97
CA PHE A 370 8.56 7.43 0.05
C PHE A 370 7.08 7.28 0.44
N PRO A 371 6.71 6.19 1.12
CA PRO A 371 5.33 5.99 1.54
C PRO A 371 5.00 6.89 2.73
N VAL A 372 3.92 7.64 2.63
CA VAL A 372 3.40 8.47 3.73
C VAL A 372 2.40 7.63 4.53
N LYS A 373 2.82 7.06 5.64
CA LYS A 373 2.00 6.17 6.48
C LYS A 373 1.46 6.84 7.74
N THR A 374 2.13 7.89 8.19
CA THR A 374 1.83 8.60 9.43
C THR A 374 1.86 10.12 9.22
N THR A 375 1.34 10.87 10.17
CA THR A 375 1.44 12.34 10.20
C THR A 375 2.88 12.83 10.28
N ARG A 376 3.79 12.03 10.88
CA ARG A 376 5.24 12.30 10.85
C ARG A 376 5.76 12.36 9.41
N ASP A 377 5.41 11.38 8.58
CA ASP A 377 5.82 11.35 7.19
C ASP A 377 5.21 12.54 6.41
N LEU A 378 4.00 12.94 6.80
CA LEU A 378 3.33 14.10 6.21
C LEU A 378 4.01 15.42 6.58
N ILE A 379 4.53 15.58 7.82
CA ILE A 379 5.35 16.74 8.21
C ILE A 379 6.58 16.83 7.30
N VAL A 380 7.28 15.70 7.13
CA VAL A 380 8.47 15.63 6.26
C VAL A 380 8.12 15.99 4.83
N LEU A 381 7.05 15.43 4.27
CA LEU A 381 6.58 15.74 2.90
C LEU A 381 6.22 17.23 2.74
N ARG A 382 5.67 17.86 3.77
CA ARG A 382 5.29 19.29 3.78
C ARG A 382 6.49 20.23 3.99
N SER A 383 7.63 19.71 4.41
CA SER A 383 8.82 20.51 4.76
C SER A 383 9.71 20.84 3.54
N ASN A 384 10.76 21.61 3.77
CA ASN A 384 11.82 21.90 2.82
C ASN A 384 12.72 20.68 2.49
N CYS A 385 12.62 19.59 3.25
CA CYS A 385 13.41 18.36 3.00
C CYS A 385 12.94 17.61 1.75
N VAL A 386 11.71 17.84 1.31
CA VAL A 386 11.14 17.22 0.12
C VAL A 386 10.78 18.30 -0.92
N GLN A 387 11.49 18.28 -2.02
CA GLN A 387 11.18 19.11 -3.18
C GLN A 387 10.04 18.45 -3.96
N LYS A 388 8.98 19.20 -4.21
CA LYS A 388 7.85 18.80 -5.05
C LYS A 388 8.01 19.46 -6.42
N ASN A 389 8.17 18.66 -7.45
CA ASN A 389 8.38 19.12 -8.82
C ASN A 389 7.04 19.33 -9.55
N ARG A 390 7.04 20.18 -10.59
CA ARG A 390 5.82 20.47 -11.38
C ARG A 390 5.32 19.25 -12.15
N ASP A 391 6.20 18.30 -12.45
CA ASP A 391 5.85 17.04 -13.11
C ASP A 391 5.27 15.98 -12.14
N GLY A 392 4.95 16.37 -10.92
CA GLY A 392 4.38 15.50 -9.90
C GLY A 392 5.39 14.56 -9.24
N SER A 393 6.67 14.61 -9.59
CA SER A 393 7.73 13.87 -8.90
C SER A 393 8.14 14.57 -7.61
N ILE A 394 8.75 13.80 -6.70
CA ILE A 394 9.35 14.31 -5.47
C ILE A 394 10.82 13.90 -5.39
N GLU A 395 11.63 14.77 -4.80
CA GLU A 395 13.05 14.51 -4.55
C GLU A 395 13.39 14.89 -3.11
N TRP A 396 14.30 14.17 -2.50
CA TRP A 396 14.80 14.46 -1.15
C TRP A 396 16.23 13.95 -0.98
N ASN A 397 16.93 14.52 -0.03
CA ASN A 397 18.28 14.06 0.36
C ASN A 397 18.22 13.41 1.75
N THR A 398 18.51 14.18 2.78
CA THR A 398 18.48 13.72 4.16
C THR A 398 17.17 14.09 4.82
N LEU A 399 16.54 13.12 5.47
CA LEU A 399 15.27 13.33 6.17
C LEU A 399 15.52 13.55 7.67
N PRO A 400 14.73 14.42 8.33
CA PRO A 400 14.81 14.63 9.77
C PRO A 400 14.28 13.41 10.53
N SER A 401 14.77 13.24 11.76
CA SER A 401 14.20 12.29 12.71
C SER A 401 13.10 12.98 13.52
N ILE A 402 11.87 12.49 13.46
CA ILE A 402 10.74 13.12 14.15
C ILE A 402 10.08 12.12 15.09
N SER A 403 9.89 12.50 16.35
CA SER A 403 9.15 11.78 17.38
C SER A 403 7.98 12.65 17.86
N LEU A 404 6.76 12.11 17.79
CA LEU A 404 5.54 12.83 18.10
C LEU A 404 4.73 12.08 19.16
N SER A 405 4.17 12.82 20.11
CA SER A 405 3.13 12.29 21.02
C SER A 405 1.82 12.01 20.27
N SER A 406 0.89 11.32 20.94
CA SER A 406 -0.40 10.92 20.34
C SER A 406 -1.27 12.11 19.86
N HIS A 407 -1.05 13.31 20.37
CA HIS A 407 -1.78 14.52 19.98
C HIS A 407 -1.64 14.88 18.48
N TYR A 408 -0.61 14.33 17.79
CA TYR A 408 -0.33 14.62 16.38
C TYR A 408 -0.76 13.48 15.45
N GLN A 409 -1.42 12.44 15.94
CA GLN A 409 -1.75 11.26 15.12
C GLN A 409 -2.78 11.56 14.01
N GLU A 410 -3.63 12.57 14.21
CA GLU A 410 -4.67 12.94 13.25
C GLU A 410 -4.23 14.10 12.36
N VAL A 411 -4.56 14.05 11.07
CA VAL A 411 -4.23 15.11 10.10
C VAL A 411 -4.86 16.44 10.47
N ASN A 412 -6.08 16.43 10.99
CA ASN A 412 -6.77 17.65 11.43
C ASN A 412 -6.07 18.27 12.64
N ALA A 413 -5.72 17.46 13.64
CA ALA A 413 -4.95 17.91 14.79
C ALA A 413 -3.56 18.42 14.37
N LEU A 414 -2.87 17.70 13.50
CA LEU A 414 -1.60 18.14 12.93
C LEU A 414 -1.73 19.51 12.25
N SER A 415 -2.74 19.69 11.42
CA SER A 415 -2.95 20.95 10.69
C SER A 415 -3.27 22.13 11.61
N HIS A 416 -3.90 21.86 12.77
CA HIS A 416 -4.14 22.87 13.80
C HIS A 416 -2.87 23.20 14.59
N LEU A 417 -2.09 22.19 14.97
CA LEU A 417 -0.88 22.34 15.78
C LEU A 417 0.31 22.88 14.97
N ILE A 418 0.38 22.55 13.69
CA ILE A 418 1.49 22.96 12.78
C ILE A 418 0.90 23.58 11.50
N PRO A 419 0.17 24.67 11.58
CA PRO A 419 -0.56 25.24 10.44
C PRO A 419 0.34 25.79 9.33
N HIS A 420 1.57 26.20 9.68
CA HIS A 420 2.51 26.85 8.76
C HIS A 420 3.62 25.91 8.26
N GLY A 421 3.58 24.62 8.66
CA GLY A 421 4.66 23.68 8.39
C GLY A 421 5.93 23.96 9.21
N LEU A 422 6.85 23.00 9.11
CA LEU A 422 8.18 23.08 9.72
C LEU A 422 9.24 22.99 8.63
N GLN A 423 10.38 23.64 8.88
CA GLN A 423 11.58 23.49 8.05
C GLN A 423 12.68 22.85 8.88
N PHE A 424 13.55 22.10 8.25
CA PHE A 424 14.57 21.32 8.95
C PHE A 424 15.94 21.52 8.32
N ASP A 425 16.96 21.55 9.18
CA ASP A 425 18.34 21.37 8.75
C ASP A 425 18.64 19.89 8.44
N ALA A 426 19.71 19.63 7.74
CA ALA A 426 20.16 18.25 7.47
C ALA A 426 20.41 17.51 8.81
N ASN A 427 19.84 16.30 8.93
CA ASN A 427 19.94 15.46 10.14
C ASN A 427 19.29 16.05 11.41
N ALA A 428 18.42 17.05 11.29
CA ALA A 428 17.72 17.57 12.46
C ALA A 428 16.85 16.51 13.13
N THR A 429 16.77 16.59 14.47
CA THR A 429 15.88 15.75 15.29
C THR A 429 14.84 16.63 15.96
N LEU A 430 13.57 16.25 15.87
CA LEU A 430 12.47 16.93 16.57
C LEU A 430 11.69 15.94 17.42
N THR A 431 11.60 16.25 18.72
CA THR A 431 10.74 15.51 19.67
C THR A 431 9.68 16.43 20.24
N LEU A 432 8.41 16.09 20.06
CA LEU A 432 7.25 16.80 20.61
C LEU A 432 6.48 15.92 21.59
N ASN A 433 6.65 16.20 22.88
CA ASN A 433 5.97 15.54 23.99
C ASN A 433 4.90 16.47 24.59
N GLY A 434 3.67 16.33 24.17
CA GLY A 434 2.56 17.22 24.46
C GLY A 434 2.17 18.07 23.25
N PRO A 435 0.95 18.65 23.24
CA PRO A 435 0.45 19.40 22.10
C PRO A 435 1.04 20.83 22.05
N VAL A 436 1.84 21.12 21.03
CA VAL A 436 2.49 22.41 20.77
C VAL A 436 1.92 23.05 19.53
N VAL A 437 1.42 24.30 19.62
CA VAL A 437 0.95 25.09 18.48
C VAL A 437 2.09 25.97 17.95
N PHE A 438 2.55 25.70 16.76
CA PHE A 438 3.52 26.56 16.07
C PHE A 438 2.80 27.74 15.40
N GLN A 439 2.87 28.90 16.02
CA GLN A 439 2.17 30.12 15.57
C GLN A 439 2.76 30.73 14.30
N LYS A 440 3.97 30.33 13.92
CA LYS A 440 4.72 30.82 12.75
C LYS A 440 5.47 29.66 12.09
N PRO A 441 5.88 29.79 10.82
CA PRO A 441 6.86 28.88 10.22
C PRO A 441 8.10 28.80 11.12
N CYS A 442 8.53 27.60 11.47
CA CYS A 442 9.65 27.40 12.38
C CYS A 442 10.73 26.54 11.72
N TYR A 443 11.98 26.95 11.86
CA TYR A 443 13.17 26.23 11.38
C TYR A 443 13.78 25.44 12.53
N ILE A 444 13.97 24.12 12.32
CA ILE A 444 14.50 23.18 13.32
C ILE A 444 15.94 22.83 12.94
N ARG A 445 16.90 23.10 13.84
CA ARG A 445 18.31 22.81 13.66
C ARG A 445 18.85 21.90 14.75
N GLY A 446 19.61 20.86 14.35
CA GLY A 446 20.18 19.90 15.29
C GLY A 446 19.09 19.23 16.13
N ASP A 447 19.35 19.01 17.42
CA ASP A 447 18.44 18.28 18.31
C ASP A 447 17.51 19.24 19.07
N VAL A 448 16.21 19.13 18.79
CA VAL A 448 15.16 19.94 19.42
C VAL A 448 14.16 19.05 20.14
N THR A 449 13.95 19.31 21.42
CA THR A 449 12.92 18.66 22.23
C THR A 449 12.01 19.70 22.87
N LEU A 450 10.71 19.61 22.64
CA LEU A 450 9.67 20.41 23.31
C LEU A 450 8.78 19.48 24.10
N SER A 451 8.67 19.72 25.41
CA SER A 451 7.90 18.83 26.30
C SER A 451 7.01 19.64 27.23
N HIS A 452 5.80 19.15 27.47
CA HIS A 452 4.93 19.58 28.57
C HIS A 452 3.88 18.55 28.91
N ALA A 453 3.29 18.66 30.09
CA ALA A 453 2.28 17.76 30.61
C ALA A 453 0.87 18.40 30.69
N LEU A 454 0.72 19.62 30.19
CA LEU A 454 -0.56 20.34 30.17
C LEU A 454 -1.52 19.68 29.19
N SER A 455 -2.81 19.67 29.50
CA SER A 455 -3.88 19.15 28.63
C SER A 455 -4.13 20.04 27.41
N GLU A 456 -3.96 21.34 27.59
CA GLU A 456 -4.17 22.34 26.53
C GLU A 456 -2.89 22.56 25.71
N PRO A 457 -3.02 22.88 24.40
CA PRO A 457 -1.87 23.16 23.56
C PRO A 457 -1.09 24.41 24.03
N VAL A 458 0.23 24.29 24.06
CA VAL A 458 1.13 25.39 24.39
C VAL A 458 1.66 26.04 23.12
N ALA A 459 1.52 27.38 23.04
CA ALA A 459 1.97 28.14 21.89
C ALA A 459 3.50 28.22 21.81
N CYS A 460 4.06 27.96 20.61
CA CYS A 460 5.43 28.24 20.26
C CYS A 460 5.47 29.34 19.20
N GLY A 461 5.94 30.52 19.58
CA GLY A 461 6.03 31.69 18.68
C GLY A 461 7.38 31.85 18.02
N GLU A 462 8.31 30.90 18.22
CA GLU A 462 9.68 30.98 17.70
C GLU A 462 9.71 30.65 16.20
N VAL A 463 10.59 31.33 15.49
CA VAL A 463 10.85 31.12 14.06
C VAL A 463 12.03 30.20 13.81
N GLU A 464 12.87 29.96 14.83
CA GLU A 464 14.01 29.05 14.81
C GLU A 464 14.19 28.41 16.19
N LEU A 465 14.45 27.12 16.19
CA LEU A 465 14.84 26.33 17.36
C LEU A 465 16.11 25.54 16.99
N ALA A 466 17.17 25.70 17.80
CA ALA A 466 18.46 25.09 17.51
C ALA A 466 19.09 24.45 18.76
N ASN A 467 19.33 23.13 18.70
CA ASN A 467 19.99 22.35 19.76
C ASN A 467 19.45 22.72 21.17
N VAL A 468 18.13 22.62 21.33
CA VAL A 468 17.46 23.07 22.54
C VAL A 468 16.46 22.06 23.06
N THR A 469 16.47 21.85 24.36
CA THR A 469 15.41 21.16 25.09
C THR A 469 14.65 22.18 25.92
N LYS A 470 13.32 22.26 25.70
CA LYS A 470 12.43 23.16 26.44
C LYS A 470 11.32 22.34 27.09
N GLN A 471 10.96 22.78 28.29
CA GLN A 471 9.79 22.28 28.99
C GLN A 471 8.85 23.46 29.28
N ALA A 472 7.56 23.26 29.09
CA ALA A 472 6.56 24.26 29.45
C ALA A 472 5.76 23.84 30.67
N ASP A 473 5.38 24.83 31.45
CA ASP A 473 4.40 24.79 32.53
C ASP A 473 3.38 25.92 32.36
N GLU A 474 2.56 26.20 33.37
CA GLU A 474 1.56 27.28 33.34
C GLU A 474 2.15 28.68 33.12
N SER A 475 3.46 28.88 33.38
CA SER A 475 4.16 30.17 33.18
C SER A 475 4.79 30.30 31.78
N GLY A 476 4.85 29.25 31.00
CA GLY A 476 5.37 29.23 29.63
C GLY A 476 6.57 28.29 29.41
N TRP A 477 7.36 28.55 28.36
CA TRP A 477 8.51 27.75 27.98
C TRP A 477 9.78 28.09 28.75
N HIS A 478 10.41 27.06 29.32
CA HIS A 478 11.70 27.13 30.02
C HIS A 478 12.74 26.29 29.29
N VAL A 479 13.93 26.83 29.10
CA VAL A 479 15.07 26.07 28.53
C VAL A 479 15.63 25.16 29.63
N LEU A 480 15.69 23.87 29.37
CA LEU A 480 16.40 22.93 30.23
C LEU A 480 17.88 23.00 29.84
N VAL A 481 18.74 23.52 30.75
CA VAL A 481 20.20 23.47 30.58
C VAL A 481 20.61 22.03 30.90
N PRO A 482 21.42 21.35 30.07
CA PRO A 482 21.98 20.04 30.44
C PRO A 482 22.72 20.20 31.75
N ASP A 483 22.47 19.31 32.71
CA ASP A 483 23.24 19.25 33.94
C ASP A 483 24.73 19.15 33.57
N SER A 484 25.50 20.17 33.94
CA SER A 484 26.96 20.26 33.68
C SER A 484 27.76 19.41 34.66
N SER A 485 27.18 18.27 35.10
CA SER A 485 27.80 17.32 36.02
C SER A 485 27.48 15.87 35.66
N SER A 486 28.23 15.33 34.72
CA SER A 486 28.60 13.89 34.70
C SER A 486 29.85 13.70 33.84
#